data_6c9b2acdc348a5dcd3445823dc9b05cb
#
_entry.id   6c9b2acdc348a5dcd3445823dc9b05cb
#
_cell.length_a   1.000
_cell.length_b   1.000
_cell.length_c   1.000
_cell.angle_alpha   90.00
_cell.angle_beta   90.00
_cell.angle_gamma   90.00
#
_symmetry.space_group_name_H-M   'P 1'
#
loop_
_entity.id
_entity.type
_entity.pdbx_description
1 polymer ?
#
loop_
_entity_poly.entity_id
_entity_poly.type
_entity_poly.pdbx_seq_one_letter_code
_entity_poly.pdbx_strand_id
1 'polypeptide(L)'
;MQARATIEADPAAPLFRRFRSAAGDHLLIVPHTRIFDLPPTLAASFDADSNDADQLVAMLGETSPLEADLAMVVTPAPQSLSLNVSSSCNLSCGYCYADRGGFGGAQAQAMTFDVAKAAVERLVAGADPARPITIGFLGGEPLRNRGLVHAVVALAGRLAQ
;
A
#
# COMPACT_ATOMS: atom_id res chain seq x y z
N MET A 1 10.11 -4.20 24.03
CA MET A 1 9.96 -2.77 23.66
C MET A 1 10.62 -2.60 22.30
N GLN A 2 9.87 -2.86 21.22
CA GLN A 2 10.39 -2.73 19.84
C GLN A 2 10.04 -1.34 19.34
N ALA A 3 11.06 -0.64 18.81
CA ALA A 3 10.91 0.67 18.24
C ALA A 3 9.92 0.62 17.07
N ARG A 4 8.87 1.42 17.13
CA ARG A 4 8.03 1.74 15.99
C ARG A 4 8.94 2.37 14.93
N ALA A 5 9.04 1.75 13.78
CA ALA A 5 9.59 2.43 12.61
C ALA A 5 8.60 3.54 12.24
N THR A 6 8.86 4.73 12.68
CA THR A 6 8.25 5.94 12.14
C THR A 6 8.83 6.08 10.74
N ILE A 7 8.00 6.01 9.73
CA ILE A 7 8.41 6.44 8.39
C ILE A 7 8.47 7.96 8.49
N GLU A 8 9.63 8.49 8.77
CA GLU A 8 9.88 9.92 8.61
C GLU A 8 9.78 10.22 7.10
N ALA A 9 8.93 11.18 6.75
CA ALA A 9 8.88 11.68 5.40
C ALA A 9 10.27 12.23 5.07
N ASP A 10 10.82 11.82 3.92
CA ASP A 10 12.08 12.35 3.42
C ASP A 10 11.91 13.86 3.23
N PRO A 11 12.61 14.72 4.00
CA PRO A 11 12.49 16.17 3.86
C PRO A 11 12.99 16.69 2.49
N ALA A 12 13.69 15.85 1.73
CA ALA A 12 14.12 16.13 0.36
C ALA A 12 13.11 15.65 -0.70
N ALA A 13 11.98 15.01 -0.31
CA ALA A 13 10.97 14.59 -1.27
C ALA A 13 10.33 15.83 -1.91
N PRO A 14 10.25 15.91 -3.25
CA PRO A 14 9.68 17.07 -3.90
C PRO A 14 8.19 17.18 -3.53
N LEU A 15 7.76 18.40 -3.18
CA LEU A 15 6.41 18.73 -2.79
C LEU A 15 5.41 18.59 -3.94
N PHE A 16 5.89 18.53 -5.18
CA PHE A 16 5.06 18.41 -6.36
C PHE A 16 5.70 17.55 -7.44
N ARG A 17 4.86 17.06 -8.37
CA ARG A 17 5.28 16.35 -9.59
C ARG A 17 4.51 16.88 -10.79
N ARG A 18 5.23 17.31 -11.81
CA ARG A 18 4.65 17.63 -13.12
C ARG A 18 4.58 16.36 -13.95
N PHE A 19 3.49 16.16 -14.66
CA PHE A 19 3.34 15.09 -15.64
C PHE A 19 2.46 15.54 -16.81
N ARG A 20 2.53 14.82 -17.92
CA ARG A 20 1.74 15.08 -19.11
C ARG A 20 0.83 13.92 -19.43
N SER A 21 -0.40 14.20 -19.81
CA SER A 21 -1.36 13.24 -20.34
C SER A 21 -1.84 13.66 -21.75
N ALA A 22 -2.76 12.90 -22.32
CA ALA A 22 -3.43 13.28 -23.58
C ALA A 22 -4.28 14.57 -23.44
N ALA A 23 -4.68 14.93 -22.22
CA ALA A 23 -5.47 16.13 -21.94
C ALA A 23 -4.60 17.40 -21.73
N GLY A 24 -3.29 17.26 -21.52
CA GLY A 24 -2.38 18.38 -21.31
C GLY A 24 -1.35 18.16 -20.22
N ASP A 25 -0.81 19.28 -19.72
CA ASP A 25 0.13 19.29 -18.59
C ASP A 25 -0.63 19.37 -17.27
N HIS A 26 -0.13 18.66 -16.26
CA HIS A 26 -0.73 18.55 -14.94
C HIS A 26 0.31 18.69 -13.85
N LEU A 27 -0.12 19.17 -12.68
CA LEU A 27 0.66 19.27 -11.45
C LEU A 27 0.03 18.43 -10.35
N LEU A 28 0.75 17.45 -9.83
CA LEU A 28 0.38 16.72 -8.62
C LEU A 28 1.04 17.37 -7.41
N ILE A 29 0.26 17.84 -6.47
CA ILE A 29 0.74 18.26 -5.14
C ILE A 29 0.77 17.03 -4.25
N VAL A 30 1.97 16.56 -3.90
CA VAL A 30 2.18 15.29 -3.21
C VAL A 30 1.56 15.26 -1.81
N PRO A 31 1.75 16.27 -0.94
CA PRO A 31 1.21 16.23 0.41
C PRO A 31 -0.32 16.14 0.47
N HIS A 32 -1.01 16.69 -0.52
CA HIS A 32 -2.47 16.79 -0.53
C HIS A 32 -3.14 15.87 -1.55
N THR A 33 -2.37 15.12 -2.33
CA THR A 33 -2.85 14.21 -3.38
C THR A 33 -3.81 14.90 -4.36
N ARG A 34 -3.57 16.19 -4.66
CA ARG A 34 -4.40 17.00 -5.58
C ARG A 34 -3.71 17.16 -6.92
N ILE A 35 -4.51 17.05 -7.98
CA ILE A 35 -4.06 17.24 -9.35
C ILE A 35 -4.72 18.50 -9.91
N PHE A 36 -3.90 19.35 -10.50
CA PHE A 36 -4.32 20.58 -11.17
C PHE A 36 -3.94 20.50 -12.64
N ASP A 37 -4.83 20.99 -13.50
CA ASP A 37 -4.53 21.19 -14.91
C ASP A 37 -3.68 22.46 -15.06
N LEU A 38 -2.55 22.37 -15.76
CA LEU A 38 -1.65 23.48 -15.99
C LEU A 38 -1.92 24.09 -17.36
N PRO A 39 -2.33 25.38 -17.40
CA PRO A 39 -2.33 26.13 -18.67
C PRO A 39 -0.91 26.19 -19.24
N PRO A 40 -0.74 26.23 -20.58
CA PRO A 40 0.57 26.25 -21.23
C PRO A 40 1.48 27.38 -20.73
N THR A 41 0.91 28.53 -20.36
CA THR A 41 1.62 29.68 -19.81
C THR A 41 2.25 29.39 -18.45
N LEU A 42 1.60 28.62 -17.60
CA LEU A 42 2.12 28.21 -16.29
C LEU A 42 3.02 26.98 -16.40
N ALA A 43 2.75 26.09 -17.36
CA ALA A 43 3.60 24.92 -17.58
C ALA A 43 5.05 25.29 -17.86
N ALA A 44 5.29 26.38 -18.59
CA ALA A 44 6.63 26.88 -18.87
C ALA A 44 7.39 27.39 -17.61
N SER A 45 6.67 27.91 -16.61
CA SER A 45 7.28 28.38 -15.35
C SER A 45 7.80 27.23 -14.48
N PHE A 46 7.26 26.02 -14.65
CA PHE A 46 7.71 24.82 -13.93
C PHE A 46 8.87 24.08 -14.61
N ASP A 47 9.26 24.49 -15.83
CA ASP A 47 10.43 23.94 -16.52
C ASP A 47 11.73 24.68 -16.16
N ALA A 48 11.62 25.90 -15.65
CA ALA A 48 12.75 26.65 -15.11
C ALA A 48 12.89 26.31 -13.61
N ASP A 49 14.12 26.15 -13.13
CA ASP A 49 14.46 26.11 -11.69
C ASP A 49 14.12 27.47 -11.05
N SER A 50 12.84 27.80 -10.98
CA SER A 50 12.39 29.10 -10.55
C SER A 50 11.74 28.97 -9.15
N ASN A 51 12.13 29.90 -8.29
CA ASN A 51 11.51 30.14 -6.99
C ASN A 51 9.98 30.37 -7.06
N ASP A 52 9.47 30.63 -8.27
CA ASP A 52 8.05 30.87 -8.55
C ASP A 52 7.22 29.58 -8.46
N ALA A 53 7.81 28.42 -8.79
CA ALA A 53 7.14 27.13 -8.67
C ALA A 53 6.88 26.77 -7.21
N ASP A 54 7.86 26.99 -6.34
CA ASP A 54 7.73 26.72 -4.90
C ASP A 54 6.72 27.65 -4.24
N GLN A 55 6.68 28.93 -4.63
CA GLN A 55 5.69 29.89 -4.14
C GLN A 55 4.26 29.50 -4.59
N LEU A 56 4.10 29.08 -5.84
CA LEU A 56 2.80 28.66 -6.34
C LEU A 56 2.32 27.37 -5.63
N VAL A 57 3.22 26.43 -5.39
CA VAL A 57 2.93 25.20 -4.65
C VAL A 57 2.54 25.50 -3.21
N ALA A 58 3.24 26.44 -2.55
CA ALA A 58 2.92 26.91 -1.21
C ALA A 58 1.50 27.54 -1.16
N MET A 59 1.19 28.43 -2.11
CA MET A 59 -0.15 29.04 -2.20
C MET A 59 -1.24 28.01 -2.46
N LEU A 60 -1.01 27.02 -3.29
CA LEU A 60 -1.98 25.94 -3.58
C LEU A 60 -2.13 24.96 -2.39
N GLY A 61 -1.07 24.82 -1.59
CA GLY A 61 -1.07 24.02 -0.37
C GLY A 61 -1.85 24.68 0.78
N GLU A 62 -1.72 25.99 0.95
CA GLU A 62 -2.37 26.74 2.04
C GLU A 62 -3.91 26.76 1.95
N THR A 63 -4.49 26.44 0.80
CA THR A 63 -5.93 26.47 0.58
C THR A 63 -6.66 25.19 0.99
N SER A 64 -5.99 24.22 1.62
CA SER A 64 -6.59 22.92 1.93
C SER A 64 -7.00 22.79 3.41
N PRO A 65 -8.30 22.67 3.70
CA PRO A 65 -8.78 22.31 5.05
C PRO A 65 -8.37 20.88 5.49
N LEU A 66 -7.77 20.08 4.57
CA LEU A 66 -7.44 18.68 4.84
C LEU A 66 -6.21 18.48 5.75
N GLU A 67 -5.36 19.49 5.94
CA GLU A 67 -4.17 19.33 6.80
C GLU A 67 -4.55 19.06 8.27
N ALA A 68 -5.63 19.67 8.74
CA ALA A 68 -6.11 19.45 10.10
C ALA A 68 -6.66 18.03 10.32
N ASP A 69 -7.25 17.43 9.30
CA ASP A 69 -7.82 16.07 9.37
C ASP A 69 -6.75 14.97 9.19
N LEU A 70 -5.72 15.20 8.37
CA LEU A 70 -4.66 14.20 8.15
C LEU A 70 -3.71 14.09 9.36
N ALA A 71 -3.51 15.15 10.11
CA ALA A 71 -2.75 15.11 11.38
C ALA A 71 -3.43 14.24 12.45
N MET A 72 -4.72 13.96 12.30
CA MET A 72 -5.53 13.10 13.17
C MET A 72 -5.69 11.66 12.65
N VAL A 73 -5.05 11.28 11.53
CA VAL A 73 -5.07 9.89 11.08
C VAL A 73 -4.17 9.06 12.02
N VAL A 74 -4.75 8.72 13.15
CA VAL A 74 -4.19 7.64 13.98
C VAL A 74 -4.21 6.39 13.12
N THR A 75 -3.04 5.88 12.75
CA THR A 75 -2.96 4.60 12.05
C THR A 75 -3.62 3.54 12.93
N PRO A 76 -4.77 3.00 12.55
CA PRO A 76 -5.46 2.02 13.38
C PRO A 76 -4.59 0.79 13.57
N ALA A 77 -4.71 0.12 14.71
CA ALA A 77 -4.05 -1.15 14.93
C ALA A 77 -4.46 -2.15 13.82
N PRO A 78 -3.51 -2.89 13.24
CA PRO A 78 -3.82 -3.86 12.19
C PRO A 78 -4.72 -4.96 12.75
N GLN A 79 -5.87 -5.22 12.10
CA GLN A 79 -6.83 -6.23 12.52
C GLN A 79 -7.02 -7.32 11.45
N SER A 80 -6.34 -7.19 10.31
CA SER A 80 -6.44 -8.16 9.22
C SER A 80 -5.09 -8.38 8.54
N LEU A 81 -4.91 -9.60 8.02
CA LEU A 81 -3.74 -10.02 7.26
C LEU A 81 -4.21 -10.88 6.09
N SER A 82 -3.75 -10.59 4.89
CA SER A 82 -3.94 -11.43 3.72
C SER A 82 -2.62 -12.09 3.34
N LEU A 83 -2.60 -13.42 3.31
CA LEU A 83 -1.44 -14.23 2.93
C LEU A 83 -1.60 -14.78 1.52
N ASN A 84 -0.74 -14.40 0.59
CA ASN A 84 -0.66 -15.03 -0.72
C ASN A 84 0.12 -16.34 -0.60
N VAL A 85 -0.55 -17.42 -0.26
CA VAL A 85 0.08 -18.70 0.13
C VAL A 85 0.57 -19.54 -1.04
N SER A 86 0.04 -19.31 -2.25
CA SER A 86 0.46 -20.00 -3.47
C SER A 86 0.16 -19.18 -4.70
N SER A 87 1.15 -18.91 -5.54
CA SER A 87 0.93 -18.31 -6.85
C SER A 87 0.56 -19.32 -7.94
N SER A 88 0.55 -20.63 -7.63
CA SER A 88 0.07 -21.65 -8.58
C SER A 88 -1.44 -21.87 -8.47
N CYS A 89 -2.07 -22.22 -9.60
CA CYS A 89 -3.49 -22.52 -9.67
C CYS A 89 -3.73 -23.75 -10.55
N ASN A 90 -4.70 -24.59 -10.17
CA ASN A 90 -5.18 -25.73 -10.95
C ASN A 90 -6.57 -25.51 -11.55
N LEU A 91 -7.10 -24.27 -11.44
CA LEU A 91 -8.36 -23.87 -12.03
C LEU A 91 -8.14 -23.12 -13.36
N SER A 92 -9.20 -23.03 -14.18
CA SER A 92 -9.19 -22.38 -15.50
C SER A 92 -10.35 -21.40 -15.61
N CYS A 93 -10.51 -20.50 -14.64
CA CYS A 93 -11.59 -19.52 -14.61
C CYS A 93 -11.44 -18.54 -15.79
N GLY A 94 -12.48 -18.36 -16.59
CA GLY A 94 -12.47 -17.48 -17.77
C GLY A 94 -12.32 -15.98 -17.44
N TYR A 95 -12.54 -15.59 -16.19
CA TYR A 95 -12.40 -14.21 -15.68
C TYR A 95 -11.14 -14.02 -14.83
N CYS A 96 -10.18 -14.94 -14.87
CA CYS A 96 -9.01 -14.90 -13.99
C CYS A 96 -8.09 -13.72 -14.32
N TYR A 97 -8.08 -12.69 -13.46
CA TYR A 97 -7.17 -11.54 -13.58
C TYR A 97 -5.71 -11.89 -13.27
N ALA A 98 -5.47 -13.00 -12.57
CA ALA A 98 -4.15 -13.42 -12.10
C ALA A 98 -3.44 -14.38 -13.06
N ASP A 99 -3.98 -14.62 -14.27
CA ASP A 99 -3.45 -15.58 -15.23
C ASP A 99 -3.06 -16.91 -14.57
N ARG A 100 -4.03 -17.58 -13.96
CA ARG A 100 -3.85 -18.83 -13.18
C ARG A 100 -2.80 -18.74 -12.06
N GLY A 101 -2.61 -17.54 -11.52
CA GLY A 101 -1.60 -17.26 -10.51
C GLY A 101 -0.23 -16.83 -11.05
N GLY A 102 -0.07 -16.78 -12.37
CA GLY A 102 1.20 -16.42 -13.03
C GLY A 102 1.51 -14.93 -13.01
N PHE A 103 0.52 -14.08 -12.82
CA PHE A 103 0.68 -12.60 -12.74
C PHE A 103 1.64 -12.02 -13.79
N GLY A 104 1.51 -12.46 -15.06
CA GLY A 104 2.35 -11.97 -16.14
C GLY A 104 3.66 -12.73 -16.34
N GLY A 105 3.76 -14.00 -15.92
CA GLY A 105 4.86 -14.90 -16.26
C GLY A 105 5.88 -15.18 -15.18
N ALA A 106 5.60 -14.78 -13.93
CA ALA A 106 6.46 -15.18 -12.80
C ALA A 106 6.39 -16.69 -12.55
N GLN A 107 7.51 -17.29 -12.12
CA GLN A 107 7.51 -18.69 -11.69
C GLN A 107 6.57 -18.90 -10.50
N ALA A 108 5.82 -20.00 -10.55
CA ALA A 108 4.93 -20.34 -9.45
C ALA A 108 5.71 -20.57 -8.15
N GLN A 109 5.32 -19.85 -7.11
CA GLN A 109 5.93 -19.93 -5.78
C GLN A 109 4.89 -20.32 -4.74
N ALA A 110 5.34 -21.00 -3.70
CA ALA A 110 4.57 -21.29 -2.51
C ALA A 110 5.21 -20.58 -1.32
N MET A 111 4.37 -19.95 -0.48
CA MET A 111 4.84 -19.31 0.74
C MET A 111 5.33 -20.38 1.72
N THR A 112 6.45 -20.10 2.39
CA THR A 112 6.98 -20.96 3.46
C THR A 112 6.29 -20.69 4.80
N PHE A 113 6.34 -21.67 5.70
CA PHE A 113 5.77 -21.49 7.03
C PHE A 113 6.46 -20.36 7.82
N ASP A 114 7.76 -20.20 7.69
CA ASP A 114 8.51 -19.16 8.42
C ASP A 114 8.06 -17.75 8.04
N VAL A 115 7.80 -17.51 6.75
CA VAL A 115 7.28 -16.23 6.27
C VAL A 115 5.86 -15.99 6.80
N ALA A 116 4.99 -16.99 6.71
CA ALA A 116 3.63 -16.90 7.22
C ALA A 116 3.60 -16.68 8.74
N LYS A 117 4.45 -17.42 9.49
CA LYS A 117 4.59 -17.30 10.94
C LYS A 117 4.99 -15.87 11.32
N ALA A 118 6.04 -15.32 10.72
CA ALA A 118 6.52 -13.96 11.01
C ALA A 118 5.42 -12.91 10.74
N ALA A 119 4.64 -13.08 9.69
CA ALA A 119 3.53 -12.17 9.36
C ALA A 119 2.39 -12.26 10.39
N VAL A 120 2.00 -13.47 10.82
CA VAL A 120 0.96 -13.68 11.84
C VAL A 120 1.41 -13.14 13.20
N GLU A 121 2.64 -13.43 13.62
CA GLU A 121 3.19 -12.91 14.89
C GLU A 121 3.22 -11.38 14.89
N ARG A 122 3.57 -10.76 13.76
CA ARG A 122 3.54 -9.31 13.62
C ARG A 122 2.13 -8.73 13.68
N LEU A 123 1.13 -9.40 13.05
CA LEU A 123 -0.27 -9.01 13.17
C LEU A 123 -0.71 -9.03 14.63
N VAL A 124 -0.52 -10.16 15.31
CA VAL A 124 -0.96 -10.33 16.71
C VAL A 124 -0.28 -9.33 17.64
N ALA A 125 1.03 -9.08 17.47
CA ALA A 125 1.76 -8.11 18.27
C ALA A 125 1.30 -6.66 18.09
N GLY A 126 0.75 -6.32 16.92
CA GLY A 126 0.28 -4.97 16.60
C GLY A 126 -1.23 -4.77 16.71
N ALA A 127 -2.00 -5.85 16.85
CA ALA A 127 -3.46 -5.80 16.89
C ALA A 127 -3.98 -5.22 18.21
N ASP A 128 -5.19 -4.66 18.14
CA ASP A 128 -5.95 -4.32 19.33
C ASP A 128 -6.52 -5.62 19.95
N PRO A 129 -6.11 -5.99 21.17
CA PRO A 129 -6.54 -7.24 21.80
C PRO A 129 -8.05 -7.29 22.13
N ALA A 130 -8.73 -6.16 22.13
CA ALA A 130 -10.19 -6.08 22.36
C ALA A 130 -10.99 -6.38 21.08
N ARG A 131 -10.34 -6.54 19.93
CA ARG A 131 -10.99 -6.72 18.63
C ARG A 131 -10.55 -8.02 17.97
N PRO A 132 -11.44 -8.69 17.24
CA PRO A 132 -11.08 -9.90 16.50
C PRO A 132 -10.09 -9.56 15.37
N ILE A 133 -9.13 -10.47 15.14
CA ILE A 133 -8.26 -10.44 13.97
C ILE A 133 -8.80 -11.36 12.87
N THR A 134 -8.53 -11.00 11.61
CA THR A 134 -8.90 -11.81 10.45
C THR A 134 -7.65 -12.18 9.65
N ILE A 135 -7.49 -13.47 9.32
CA ILE A 135 -6.44 -13.95 8.43
C ILE A 135 -7.10 -14.51 7.17
N GLY A 136 -6.83 -13.86 6.02
CA GLY A 136 -7.27 -14.30 4.71
C GLY A 136 -6.16 -15.06 3.98
N PHE A 137 -6.53 -16.09 3.22
CA PHE A 137 -5.62 -16.84 2.35
C PHE A 137 -5.95 -16.53 0.90
N LEU A 138 -4.96 -16.05 0.17
CA LEU A 138 -5.05 -15.67 -1.23
C LEU A 138 -4.05 -16.45 -2.07
N GLY A 139 -4.14 -16.26 -3.39
CA GLY A 139 -3.20 -16.80 -4.36
C GLY A 139 -3.87 -17.13 -5.68
N GLY A 140 -3.22 -17.93 -6.49
CA GLY A 140 -3.87 -18.57 -7.63
C GLY A 140 -4.98 -19.52 -7.13
N GLU A 141 -4.59 -20.58 -6.41
CA GLU A 141 -5.49 -21.43 -5.63
C GLU A 141 -4.85 -21.70 -4.25
N PRO A 142 -5.34 -21.08 -3.17
CA PRO A 142 -4.74 -21.22 -1.85
C PRO A 142 -4.65 -22.65 -1.34
N LEU A 143 -5.61 -23.52 -1.68
CA LEU A 143 -5.64 -24.89 -1.24
C LEU A 143 -4.53 -25.77 -1.86
N ARG A 144 -3.79 -25.26 -2.85
CA ARG A 144 -2.57 -25.93 -3.32
C ARG A 144 -1.47 -25.94 -2.26
N ASN A 145 -1.52 -25.01 -1.31
CA ASN A 145 -0.64 -24.98 -0.13
C ASN A 145 -1.44 -25.26 1.16
N ARG A 146 -2.32 -26.27 1.11
CA ARG A 146 -3.21 -26.63 2.22
C ARG A 146 -2.46 -26.89 3.53
N GLY A 147 -1.28 -27.50 3.45
CA GLY A 147 -0.46 -27.75 4.63
C GLY A 147 -0.11 -26.45 5.37
N LEU A 148 0.25 -25.41 4.64
CA LEU A 148 0.52 -24.10 5.23
C LEU A 148 -0.74 -23.47 5.83
N VAL A 149 -1.88 -23.55 5.14
CA VAL A 149 -3.17 -23.03 5.65
C VAL A 149 -3.48 -23.64 7.02
N HIS A 150 -3.40 -24.97 7.15
CA HIS A 150 -3.62 -25.66 8.43
C HIS A 150 -2.60 -25.25 9.51
N ALA A 151 -1.34 -25.13 9.15
CA ALA A 151 -0.27 -24.73 10.10
C ALA A 151 -0.49 -23.31 10.62
N VAL A 152 -0.91 -22.38 9.74
CA VAL A 152 -1.21 -20.99 10.12
C VAL A 152 -2.44 -20.91 11.02
N VAL A 153 -3.51 -21.64 10.72
CA VAL A 153 -4.71 -21.69 11.56
C VAL A 153 -4.35 -22.23 12.97
N ALA A 154 -3.56 -23.30 13.03
CA ALA A 154 -3.12 -23.85 14.31
C ALA A 154 -2.20 -22.87 15.08
N LEU A 155 -1.34 -22.13 14.40
CA LEU A 155 -0.52 -21.09 15.02
C LEU A 155 -1.37 -19.95 15.57
N ALA A 156 -2.30 -19.42 14.77
CA ALA A 156 -3.18 -18.34 15.19
C ALA A 156 -4.02 -18.72 16.41
N GLY A 157 -4.56 -19.94 16.44
CA GLY A 157 -5.31 -20.46 17.58
C GLY A 157 -4.47 -20.57 18.87
N ARG A 158 -3.17 -20.80 18.78
CA ARG A 158 -2.27 -20.79 19.95
C ARG A 158 -1.93 -19.38 20.44
N LEU A 159 -1.83 -18.44 19.51
CA LEU A 159 -1.50 -17.04 19.85
C LEU A 159 -2.70 -16.23 20.37
N ALA A 160 -3.92 -16.73 20.16
CA ALA A 160 -5.16 -16.12 20.63
C ALA A 160 -5.59 -16.58 22.05
N GLN A 161 -4.79 -17.44 22.69
CA GLN A 161 -5.01 -17.89 24.08
C GLN A 161 -4.24 -17.03 25.07
#